data_1d408bcc5c05a3e9f711c479d3fc520b
#
_entry.id   1d408bcc5c05a3e9f711c479d3fc520b
#
_cell.length_a   1.000
_cell.length_b   1.000
_cell.length_c   1.000
_cell.angle_alpha   90.00
_cell.angle_beta   90.00
_cell.angle_gamma   90.00
#
_symmetry.space_group_name_H-M   'P 1'
#
loop_
_entity.id
_entity.type
_entity.pdbx_description
1 polymer ?
#
loop_
_entity_poly.entity_id
_entity_poly.type
_entity_poly.pdbx_seq_one_letter_code
_entity_poly.pdbx_strand_id
1 'polypeptide(L)'
;MTGAIKLKIPHQSPYHGVALLVVGGLAARLNVSYEQLEDLQLALESVLENGGYSRTSEVTVELEVQDDGLAMIVGPLDGAALKSDLEDEGDDRLALGRLLGTLVEDVSVESREDGDWLRLEKRVQAVRSGGSRGRA
;
A
#
# COMPACT_ATOMS: atom_id res chain seq x y z
N MET A 1 -0.61 -18.12 -6.27
CA MET A 1 0.35 -17.45 -7.15
C MET A 1 1.06 -16.37 -6.36
N THR A 2 2.35 -16.33 -6.45
CA THR A 2 3.13 -15.29 -5.80
C THR A 2 3.91 -14.53 -6.87
N GLY A 3 4.28 -13.31 -6.52
CA GLY A 3 5.05 -12.50 -7.45
C GLY A 3 5.30 -11.14 -6.85
N ALA A 4 6.20 -10.39 -7.47
CA ALA A 4 6.57 -9.08 -6.99
C ALA A 4 6.73 -8.12 -8.15
N ILE A 5 6.29 -6.89 -7.94
CA ILE A 5 6.42 -5.81 -8.91
C ILE A 5 7.09 -4.66 -8.19
N LYS A 6 8.04 -4.02 -8.84
CA LYS A 6 8.66 -2.81 -8.32
C LYS A 6 8.42 -1.68 -9.30
N LEU A 7 7.99 -0.55 -8.77
CA LEU A 7 7.70 0.63 -9.57
C LEU A 7 8.37 1.82 -8.94
N LYS A 8 9.30 2.44 -9.66
CA LYS A 8 9.96 3.65 -9.20
C LYS A 8 9.40 4.82 -9.98
N ILE A 9 8.93 5.83 -9.26
CA ILE A 9 8.31 7.00 -9.88
C ILE A 9 8.86 8.27 -9.26
N PRO A 10 8.81 9.39 -9.99
CA PRO A 10 9.06 10.68 -9.33
C PRO A 10 8.03 10.91 -8.25
N HIS A 11 8.48 11.45 -7.12
CA HIS A 11 7.57 11.71 -6.00
C HIS A 11 6.85 13.03 -6.25
N GLN A 12 5.92 13.02 -7.17
CA GLN A 12 5.13 14.18 -7.55
C GLN A 12 3.73 13.72 -7.85
N SER A 13 2.78 14.57 -7.53
CA SER A 13 1.37 14.25 -7.60
C SER A 13 0.92 13.58 -8.91
N PRO A 14 1.31 14.11 -10.09
CA PRO A 14 0.85 13.46 -11.33
C PRO A 14 1.28 12.01 -11.49
N TYR A 15 2.40 11.63 -10.88
CA TYR A 15 2.91 10.27 -11.01
C TYR A 15 2.30 9.31 -10.00
N HIS A 16 1.67 9.83 -8.94
CA HIS A 16 1.01 8.95 -7.98
C HIS A 16 -0.10 8.16 -8.64
N GLY A 17 -0.78 8.76 -9.62
CA GLY A 17 -1.82 8.05 -10.35
C GLY A 17 -1.32 6.83 -11.11
N VAL A 18 -0.04 6.89 -11.57
CA VAL A 18 0.54 5.73 -12.24
C VAL A 18 0.63 4.55 -11.29
N ALA A 19 1.08 4.79 -10.05
CA ALA A 19 1.16 3.73 -9.07
C ALA A 19 -0.23 3.16 -8.76
N LEU A 20 -1.24 4.03 -8.68
CA LEU A 20 -2.61 3.59 -8.43
C LEU A 20 -3.13 2.72 -9.58
N LEU A 21 -2.78 3.06 -10.81
CA LEU A 21 -3.16 2.24 -11.96
C LEU A 21 -2.52 0.86 -11.92
N VAL A 22 -1.26 0.78 -11.49
CA VAL A 22 -0.58 -0.51 -11.38
C VAL A 22 -1.27 -1.37 -10.32
N VAL A 23 -1.62 -0.78 -9.18
CA VAL A 23 -2.36 -1.51 -8.16
C VAL A 23 -3.70 -1.99 -8.72
N GLY A 24 -4.40 -1.14 -9.46
CA GLY A 24 -5.66 -1.52 -10.08
C GLY A 24 -5.54 -2.66 -11.07
N GLY A 25 -4.49 -2.61 -11.89
CA GLY A 25 -4.25 -3.67 -12.87
C GLY A 25 -3.91 -5.00 -12.21
N LEU A 26 -3.11 -4.94 -11.15
CA LEU A 26 -2.77 -6.16 -10.41
C LEU A 26 -3.99 -6.72 -9.70
N ALA A 27 -4.78 -5.88 -9.07
CA ALA A 27 -5.97 -6.31 -8.37
C ALA A 27 -6.95 -6.99 -9.33
N ALA A 28 -7.08 -6.48 -10.55
CA ALA A 28 -7.95 -7.08 -11.55
C ALA A 28 -7.51 -8.50 -11.89
N ARG A 29 -6.18 -8.71 -11.94
CA ARG A 29 -5.64 -10.04 -12.23
C ARG A 29 -5.90 -11.03 -11.11
N LEU A 30 -6.00 -10.52 -9.88
CA LEU A 30 -6.19 -11.35 -8.71
C LEU A 30 -7.66 -11.54 -8.35
N ASN A 31 -8.56 -10.95 -9.11
CA ASN A 31 -9.99 -11.00 -8.84
C ASN A 31 -10.33 -10.45 -7.45
N VAL A 32 -9.68 -9.37 -7.10
CA VAL A 32 -9.92 -8.68 -5.85
C VAL A 32 -11.26 -7.95 -5.94
N SER A 33 -12.00 -7.90 -4.85
CA SER A 33 -13.27 -7.19 -4.86
C SER A 33 -13.05 -5.69 -5.05
N TYR A 34 -14.09 -5.01 -5.52
CA TYR A 34 -14.01 -3.57 -5.74
C TYR A 34 -13.70 -2.83 -4.43
N GLU A 35 -14.33 -3.24 -3.35
CA GLU A 35 -14.09 -2.63 -2.05
C GLU A 35 -12.65 -2.77 -1.61
N GLN A 36 -12.08 -3.97 -1.80
CA GLN A 36 -10.70 -4.21 -1.43
C GLN A 36 -9.75 -3.41 -2.31
N LEU A 37 -10.08 -3.27 -3.59
CA LEU A 37 -9.28 -2.44 -4.48
C LEU A 37 -9.30 -0.99 -4.03
N GLU A 38 -10.46 -0.48 -3.68
CA GLU A 38 -10.55 0.90 -3.20
C GLU A 38 -9.73 1.11 -1.94
N ASP A 39 -9.79 0.15 -1.03
CA ASP A 39 -9.01 0.24 0.21
C ASP A 39 -7.51 0.28 -0.10
N LEU A 40 -7.06 -0.56 -1.02
CA LEU A 40 -5.66 -0.60 -1.40
C LEU A 40 -5.22 0.72 -2.05
N GLN A 41 -6.04 1.24 -2.96
CA GLN A 41 -5.70 2.47 -3.64
C GLN A 41 -5.70 3.66 -2.68
N LEU A 42 -6.67 3.72 -1.78
CA LEU A 42 -6.72 4.80 -0.82
C LEU A 42 -5.56 4.74 0.15
N ALA A 43 -5.19 3.56 0.60
CA ALA A 43 -4.04 3.40 1.49
C ALA A 43 -2.76 3.88 0.81
N LEU A 44 -2.52 3.46 -0.43
CA LEU A 44 -1.33 3.87 -1.15
C LEU A 44 -1.33 5.37 -1.40
N GLU A 45 -2.46 5.92 -1.84
CA GLU A 45 -2.57 7.34 -2.10
C GLU A 45 -2.28 8.15 -0.85
N SER A 46 -2.79 7.70 0.29
CA SER A 46 -2.59 8.40 1.55
C SER A 46 -1.10 8.48 1.92
N VAL A 47 -0.37 7.41 1.70
CA VAL A 47 1.06 7.39 1.97
C VAL A 47 1.80 8.31 1.00
N LEU A 48 1.47 8.23 -0.28
CA LEU A 48 2.16 9.01 -1.30
C LEU A 48 1.91 10.51 -1.15
N GLU A 49 0.69 10.87 -0.75
CA GLU A 49 0.36 12.29 -0.63
C GLU A 49 0.92 12.93 0.63
N ASN A 50 1.37 12.14 1.57
CA ASN A 50 2.09 12.68 2.72
C ASN A 50 3.56 12.83 2.35
N GLY A 51 3.82 13.72 1.41
CA GLY A 51 5.14 13.85 0.77
C GLY A 51 6.27 14.22 1.69
N GLY A 52 5.96 14.68 2.91
CA GLY A 52 7.01 15.03 3.86
C GLY A 52 7.85 13.87 4.32
N TYR A 53 7.43 12.65 4.04
CA TYR A 53 8.21 11.48 4.42
C TYR A 53 9.31 11.14 3.42
N SER A 54 9.20 11.63 2.20
CA SER A 54 10.14 11.23 1.17
C SER A 54 11.51 11.82 1.43
N ARG A 55 12.52 10.98 1.38
CA ARG A 55 13.91 11.42 1.53
C ARG A 55 14.56 11.71 0.20
N THR A 56 13.90 11.35 -0.88
CA THR A 56 14.45 11.53 -2.22
C THR A 56 13.36 12.09 -3.12
N SER A 57 13.77 12.50 -4.32
CA SER A 57 12.80 12.98 -5.30
C SER A 57 12.06 11.85 -5.99
N GLU A 58 12.41 10.61 -5.68
CA GLU A 58 11.75 9.44 -6.24
C GLU A 58 11.25 8.57 -5.10
N VAL A 59 10.20 7.81 -5.40
CA VAL A 59 9.65 6.85 -4.46
C VAL A 59 9.46 5.53 -5.19
N THR A 60 9.72 4.43 -4.48
CA THR A 60 9.52 3.09 -5.03
C THR A 60 8.34 2.45 -4.33
N VAL A 61 7.47 1.84 -5.10
CA VAL A 61 6.36 1.06 -4.58
C VAL A 61 6.60 -0.38 -5.00
N GLU A 62 6.68 -1.26 -4.01
CA GLU A 62 6.81 -2.69 -4.25
C GLU A 62 5.48 -3.34 -3.94
N LEU A 63 5.04 -4.21 -4.83
CA LEU A 63 3.80 -4.95 -4.65
C LEU A 63 4.16 -6.42 -4.61
N GLU A 64 3.84 -7.07 -3.49
CA GLU A 64 4.12 -8.50 -3.33
C GLU A 64 2.81 -9.26 -3.27
N VAL A 65 2.62 -10.16 -4.20
CA VAL A 65 1.43 -11.01 -4.24
C VAL A 65 1.71 -12.23 -3.38
N GLN A 66 0.84 -12.48 -2.44
CA GLN A 66 0.92 -13.62 -1.53
C GLN A 66 -0.31 -14.49 -1.72
N ASP A 67 -0.29 -15.68 -1.13
CA ASP A 67 -1.40 -16.63 -1.32
C ASP A 67 -2.74 -16.06 -0.86
N ASP A 68 -2.73 -15.33 0.24
CA ASP A 68 -3.96 -14.81 0.82
C ASP A 68 -3.96 -13.29 0.92
N GLY A 69 -3.10 -12.62 0.19
CA GLY A 69 -3.04 -11.19 0.33
C GLY A 69 -2.10 -10.50 -0.62
N LEU A 70 -1.98 -9.22 -0.38
CA LEU A 70 -1.13 -8.35 -1.15
C LEU A 70 -0.43 -7.42 -0.18
N ALA A 71 0.88 -7.28 -0.33
CA ALA A 71 1.64 -6.32 0.45
C ALA A 71 2.08 -5.19 -0.46
N MET A 72 1.99 -3.97 0.05
CA MET A 72 2.51 -2.78 -0.61
C MET A 72 3.61 -2.21 0.27
N ILE A 73 4.80 -2.04 -0.29
CA ILE A 73 5.94 -1.52 0.47
C ILE A 73 6.43 -0.26 -0.24
N VAL A 74 6.48 0.84 0.47
CA VAL A 74 6.73 2.17 -0.10
C VAL A 74 7.94 2.78 0.58
N GLY A 75 8.87 3.29 -0.21
CA GLY A 75 10.03 3.97 0.35
C GLY A 75 11.01 4.45 -0.71
N PRO A 76 12.16 4.95 -0.30
CA PRO A 76 12.59 5.16 1.10
C PRO A 76 11.93 6.40 1.71
N LEU A 77 11.64 6.33 3.00
CA LEU A 77 10.92 7.39 3.70
C LEU A 77 11.72 7.82 4.94
N ASP A 78 11.31 8.96 5.50
CA ASP A 78 11.88 9.42 6.77
C ASP A 78 11.17 8.67 7.89
N GLY A 79 11.87 7.71 8.47
CA GLY A 79 11.25 6.83 9.45
C GLY A 79 10.83 7.53 10.73
N ALA A 80 11.56 8.58 11.14
CA ALA A 80 11.21 9.28 12.36
C ALA A 80 9.89 10.03 12.20
N ALA A 81 9.74 10.76 11.09
CA ALA A 81 8.51 11.47 10.83
C ALA A 81 7.35 10.50 10.63
N LEU A 82 7.61 9.42 9.95
CA LEU A 82 6.59 8.41 9.69
C LEU A 82 6.10 7.78 10.97
N LYS A 83 7.01 7.40 11.86
CA LYS A 83 6.62 6.79 13.13
C LYS A 83 5.80 7.74 13.97
N SER A 84 6.20 9.00 13.99
CA SER A 84 5.47 10.00 14.75
C SER A 84 4.02 10.08 14.28
N ASP A 85 3.82 10.10 12.97
CA ASP A 85 2.47 10.18 12.42
C ASP A 85 1.68 8.91 12.63
N LEU A 86 2.33 7.75 12.58
CA LEU A 86 1.64 6.50 12.79
C LEU A 86 1.17 6.35 14.23
N GLU A 87 1.89 6.93 15.17
CA GLU A 87 1.59 6.82 16.60
C GLU A 87 0.75 7.97 17.13
N ASP A 88 0.50 8.98 16.31
CA ASP A 88 -0.24 10.16 16.75
C ASP A 88 -1.70 9.81 16.91
N GLU A 89 -2.22 9.92 18.15
CA GLU A 89 -3.59 9.61 18.43
C GLU A 89 -4.41 10.81 18.88
N GLY A 90 -3.76 11.94 19.05
CA GLY A 90 -4.41 13.06 19.68
C GLY A 90 -4.89 14.16 18.79
N ASP A 91 -4.85 13.97 17.50
CA ASP A 91 -5.17 15.02 16.57
C ASP A 91 -6.62 14.93 16.11
N ASP A 92 -7.21 16.09 15.85
CA ASP A 92 -8.53 16.15 15.26
C ASP A 92 -8.58 15.59 13.86
N ARG A 93 -7.44 15.61 13.18
CA ARG A 93 -7.40 15.05 11.84
C ARG A 93 -7.15 13.58 11.93
N LEU A 94 -7.54 12.88 10.87
CA LEU A 94 -7.24 11.47 10.79
C LEU A 94 -5.72 11.30 10.75
N ALA A 95 -5.19 10.71 11.80
CA ALA A 95 -3.79 10.34 11.81
C ALA A 95 -3.58 9.28 10.73
N LEU A 96 -2.42 9.34 10.09
CA LEU A 96 -2.12 8.39 9.02
C LEU A 96 -2.26 6.94 9.50
N GLY A 97 -1.72 6.66 10.71
CA GLY A 97 -1.81 5.31 11.23
C GLY A 97 -3.23 4.83 11.43
N ARG A 98 -4.09 5.72 11.91
CA ARG A 98 -5.48 5.37 12.12
C ARG A 98 -6.19 5.12 10.79
N LEU A 99 -5.95 5.97 9.83
CA LEU A 99 -6.55 5.79 8.51
C LEU A 99 -6.09 4.48 7.88
N LEU A 100 -4.79 4.21 7.89
CA LEU A 100 -4.27 2.99 7.30
C LEU A 100 -4.81 1.76 8.03
N GLY A 101 -4.99 1.86 9.35
CA GLY A 101 -5.51 0.76 10.13
C GLY A 101 -6.94 0.38 9.78
N THR A 102 -7.70 1.30 9.18
CA THR A 102 -9.05 0.98 8.72
C THR A 102 -9.06 0.37 7.33
N LEU A 103 -7.95 0.47 6.60
CA LEU A 103 -7.90 0.06 5.19
C LEU A 103 -7.14 -1.23 4.98
N VAL A 104 -6.16 -1.53 5.83
CA VAL A 104 -5.33 -2.73 5.69
C VAL A 104 -5.21 -3.43 7.04
N GLU A 105 -4.81 -4.70 7.00
CA GLU A 105 -4.74 -5.51 8.21
C GLU A 105 -3.49 -5.26 9.02
N ASP A 106 -2.39 -4.89 8.37
CA ASP A 106 -1.14 -4.69 9.10
C ASP A 106 -0.35 -3.53 8.51
N VAL A 107 0.25 -2.74 9.38
CA VAL A 107 1.09 -1.60 9.01
C VAL A 107 2.39 -1.73 9.81
N SER A 108 3.51 -1.76 9.12
CA SER A 108 4.80 -1.85 9.78
C SER A 108 5.86 -1.06 9.03
N VAL A 109 6.97 -0.79 9.71
CA VAL A 109 8.08 -0.05 9.13
C VAL A 109 9.26 -1.01 9.03
N GLU A 110 9.84 -1.09 7.83
CA GLU A 110 11.05 -1.90 7.58
C GLU A 110 12.23 -0.97 7.43
N SER A 111 13.31 -1.25 8.13
CA SER A 111 14.55 -0.50 7.95
C SER A 111 15.39 -1.18 6.89
N ARG A 112 15.80 -0.41 5.90
CA ARG A 112 16.68 -0.88 4.82
C ARG A 112 17.87 0.06 4.73
N GLU A 113 18.81 -0.28 3.87
CA GLU A 113 20.04 0.50 3.73
C GLU A 113 19.78 1.92 3.28
N ASP A 114 18.79 2.12 2.43
CA ASP A 114 18.50 3.43 1.85
C ASP A 114 17.48 4.22 2.66
N GLY A 115 17.00 3.70 3.76
CA GLY A 115 16.04 4.40 4.61
C GLY A 115 14.99 3.45 5.14
N ASP A 116 13.92 4.01 5.64
CA ASP A 116 12.84 3.21 6.16
C ASP A 116 11.73 3.10 5.13
N TRP A 117 11.09 1.96 5.13
CA TRP A 117 10.04 1.64 4.18
C TRP A 117 8.77 1.28 4.94
N LEU A 118 7.63 1.74 4.44
CA LEU A 118 6.34 1.44 5.06
C LEU A 118 5.75 0.22 4.37
N ARG A 119 5.42 -0.79 5.17
CA ARG A 119 4.83 -2.02 4.65
C ARG A 119 3.37 -2.09 5.07
N LEU A 120 2.49 -2.24 4.08
CA LEU A 120 1.06 -2.36 4.27
C LEU A 120 0.63 -3.73 3.77
N GLU A 121 -0.03 -4.50 4.63
CA GLU A 121 -0.47 -5.83 4.24
C GLU A 121 -1.98 -5.90 4.24
N LYS A 122 -2.55 -6.27 3.11
CA LYS A 122 -3.97 -6.41 2.93
C LYS A 122 -4.30 -7.88 2.68
N ARG A 123 -5.15 -8.44 3.52
CA ARG A 123 -5.64 -9.78 3.27
C ARG A 123 -6.71 -9.67 2.19
N VAL A 124 -6.49 -10.35 1.12
CA VAL A 124 -7.36 -10.27 -0.04
C VAL A 124 -7.92 -11.64 -0.30
N GLN A 125 -9.23 -11.75 -0.20
CA GLN A 125 -9.88 -12.96 -0.63
C GLN A 125 -10.23 -12.77 -2.09
N ALA A 126 -9.55 -13.51 -2.94
CA ALA A 126 -9.92 -13.50 -4.34
C ALA A 126 -11.36 -13.93 -4.44
N VAL A 127 -12.15 -13.21 -5.22
CA VAL A 127 -13.49 -13.68 -5.53
C VAL A 127 -13.28 -14.90 -6.39
N ARG A 128 -13.39 -16.05 -5.80
CA ARG A 128 -13.30 -17.25 -6.58
C ARG A 128 -14.55 -17.35 -7.35
N SER A 129 -14.35 -17.31 -8.59
CA SER A 129 -15.48 -17.76 -9.34
C SER A 129 -15.59 -19.22 -9.07
N GLY A 130 -16.02 -19.49 -8.75
CA GLY A 130 -15.97 -20.64 -8.37
C GLY A 130 -15.14 -21.32 -8.02
N GLY A 131 -14.91 -20.95 -8.01
CA GLY A 131 -14.64 -21.53 -7.62
C GLY A 131 -15.02 -21.93 -7.31
N SER A 132 -15.24 -21.64 -7.36
CA SER A 132 -15.45 -22.02 -7.15
C SER A 132 -16.10 -22.51 -6.94
N ARG A 133 -16.39 -22.50 -6.90
CA ARG A 133 -16.90 -22.88 -6.61
C ARG A 133 -17.24 -23.72 -6.69
N GLY A 134 -17.19 -23.92 -6.73
CA GLY A 134 -17.39 -24.60 -6.72
C GLY A 134 -18.16 -25.03 -7.19
N ARG A 135 -18.53 -24.78 -7.40
CA ARG A 135 -18.98 -25.10 -7.70
C ARG A 135 -19.44 -25.71 -7.99
N ALA A 136 -19.66 -25.78 -8.10
CA ALA A 136 -19.93 -26.33 -8.23
C ALA A 136 -20.06 -26.65 -8.25
#